data_266e4fee05b9ff260e3267eeed2e5e69
#
_entry.id   266e4fee05b9ff260e3267eeed2e5e69
#
_cell.length_a   1.000
_cell.length_b   1.000
_cell.length_c   1.000
_cell.angle_alpha   90.00
_cell.angle_beta   90.00
_cell.angle_gamma   90.00
#
_symmetry.space_group_name_H-M   'P 1'
#
loop_
_entity.id
_entity.type
_entity.pdbx_description
1 polymer ?
#
loop_
_entity_poly.entity_id
_entity_poly.type
_entity_poly.pdbx_seq_one_letter_code
_entity_poly.pdbx_strand_id
1 'polypeptide(L)'
;MTELRVAFRTLGCKLNQLETESIADRFAASGARIVPFESGADLYVINTCTVTGKAEQKARRTIRQALAACPSSVVLVTGCYAQMDPGAISALDQRAVVVPGDEKARVLDLAAWLDSHWQGHGDLLHAVLEWRSGMSVPSTPIAPLASITLSIPGVTGSASQPGADHFAYHPNAFSFHSRPGLKIQDGCDNRCTYCRVCIARGSSISLASPEVLSRVRALESSGKAEVVLTGVNLAQYRDGNLRFPELLRMLHEGTDRIAFRISSYEPEKIDEEFLAAFALPRIRPHVHLALQSGSDSVLKRMARPYTAARVRQAVASLRAAKEDPFVGVDLISGFPGETDVEFAETLGLCRELDFAWIHAFPFSARPGTKAWDMRPCVPERIAGERVAILGALAHSGKASFAARQAGKTLDLVLEQSAAGSDGLSAPFRFGTSANYLKICVEGVPPGIRAGTAVRVLVSADTPENTPESQVELDPEHSDSDLHARFLGLA
;
A
#
# COMPACT_ATOMS: atom_id res chain seq x y z
N MET A 1 -3.43 25.91 -15.94
CA MET A 1 -3.99 24.54 -16.18
C MET A 1 -5.43 24.32 -15.71
N THR A 2 -6.21 25.33 -15.45
CA THR A 2 -7.57 25.23 -14.81
C THR A 2 -8.62 24.41 -15.59
N GLU A 3 -8.38 24.10 -16.84
CA GLU A 3 -9.29 23.31 -17.68
C GLU A 3 -8.87 21.85 -17.85
N LEU A 4 -7.63 21.46 -17.54
CA LEU A 4 -7.16 20.09 -17.70
C LEU A 4 -7.82 19.16 -16.70
N ARG A 5 -8.61 18.20 -17.18
CA ARG A 5 -9.21 17.14 -16.36
C ARG A 5 -8.29 15.94 -16.35
N VAL A 6 -7.88 15.54 -15.16
CA VAL A 6 -6.96 14.41 -14.96
C VAL A 6 -7.62 13.34 -14.11
N ALA A 7 -7.61 12.10 -14.58
CA ALA A 7 -8.11 10.95 -13.84
C ALA A 7 -6.98 9.98 -13.50
N PHE A 8 -7.04 9.40 -12.33
CA PHE A 8 -6.03 8.47 -11.83
C PHE A 8 -6.61 7.08 -11.60
N ARG A 9 -5.83 6.06 -11.91
CA ARG A 9 -6.15 4.68 -11.54
C ARG A 9 -4.90 3.97 -11.05
N THR A 10 -4.96 3.45 -9.83
CA THR A 10 -3.89 2.66 -9.26
C THR A 10 -4.23 1.18 -9.31
N LEU A 11 -3.32 0.37 -9.79
CA LEU A 11 -3.38 -1.08 -9.73
C LEU A 11 -2.19 -1.59 -8.93
N GLY A 12 -2.44 -2.53 -8.01
CA GLY A 12 -1.38 -3.21 -7.27
C GLY A 12 -1.28 -2.83 -5.78
N CYS A 13 -0.08 -2.54 -5.32
CA CYS A 13 0.27 -2.46 -3.91
C CYS A 13 0.16 -1.04 -3.32
N LYS A 14 0.34 -0.95 -1.99
CA LYS A 14 0.37 0.33 -1.24
C LYS A 14 1.43 1.31 -1.77
N LEU A 15 2.56 0.81 -2.28
CA LEU A 15 3.58 1.67 -2.90
C LEU A 15 3.04 2.37 -4.15
N ASN A 16 2.36 1.63 -5.03
CA ASN A 16 1.74 2.24 -6.20
C ASN A 16 0.67 3.27 -5.81
N GLN A 17 -0.09 3.02 -4.74
CA GLN A 17 -1.09 3.97 -4.23
C GLN A 17 -0.43 5.29 -3.81
N LEU A 18 0.58 5.22 -2.95
CA LEU A 18 1.33 6.38 -2.48
C LEU A 18 2.00 7.17 -3.63
N GLU A 19 2.59 6.45 -4.58
CA GLU A 19 3.20 7.06 -5.76
C GLU A 19 2.15 7.80 -6.61
N THR A 20 0.96 7.21 -6.80
CA THR A 20 -0.15 7.85 -7.54
C THR A 20 -0.71 9.06 -6.80
N GLU A 21 -0.88 8.99 -5.47
CA GLU A 21 -1.32 10.13 -4.66
C GLU A 21 -0.37 11.32 -4.80
N SER A 22 0.94 11.07 -4.72
CA SER A 22 1.94 12.12 -4.89
C SER A 22 1.88 12.77 -6.27
N ILE A 23 1.64 11.99 -7.32
CA ILE A 23 1.46 12.52 -8.69
C ILE A 23 0.17 13.35 -8.76
N ALA A 24 -0.93 12.86 -8.20
CA ALA A 24 -2.20 13.56 -8.19
C ALA A 24 -2.13 14.91 -7.46
N ASP A 25 -1.43 14.95 -6.31
CA ASP A 25 -1.18 16.18 -5.56
C ASP A 25 -0.42 17.22 -6.40
N ARG A 26 0.56 16.81 -7.23
CA ARG A 26 1.26 17.72 -8.13
C ARG A 26 0.35 18.31 -9.19
N PHE A 27 -0.52 17.49 -9.78
CA PHE A 27 -1.51 17.99 -10.74
C PHE A 27 -2.52 18.94 -10.09
N ALA A 28 -3.03 18.59 -8.90
CA ALA A 28 -3.93 19.46 -8.15
C ALA A 28 -3.27 20.82 -7.79
N ALA A 29 -2.01 20.79 -7.33
CA ALA A 29 -1.23 22.00 -7.01
C ALA A 29 -0.99 22.91 -8.24
N SER A 30 -0.89 22.33 -9.45
CA SER A 30 -0.77 23.07 -10.70
C SER A 30 -2.13 23.53 -11.26
N GLY A 31 -3.23 23.37 -10.51
CA GLY A 31 -4.57 23.82 -10.88
C GLY A 31 -5.33 22.88 -11.83
N ALA A 32 -4.86 21.67 -12.07
CA ALA A 32 -5.61 20.68 -12.83
C ALA A 32 -6.80 20.16 -12.01
N ARG A 33 -7.91 19.87 -12.69
CA ARG A 33 -9.11 19.31 -12.06
C ARG A 33 -8.99 17.78 -12.00
N ILE A 34 -8.84 17.24 -10.78
CA ILE A 34 -8.89 15.80 -10.57
C ILE A 34 -10.36 15.34 -10.67
N VAL A 35 -10.61 14.37 -11.54
CA VAL A 35 -11.96 13.86 -11.82
C VAL A 35 -12.02 12.33 -11.59
N PRO A 36 -13.20 11.77 -11.26
CA PRO A 36 -13.40 10.32 -11.23
C PRO A 36 -13.03 9.68 -12.56
N PHE A 37 -12.47 8.48 -12.50
CA PHE A 37 -11.98 7.76 -13.69
C PHE A 37 -13.06 7.54 -14.75
N GLU A 38 -14.28 7.36 -14.33
CA GLU A 38 -15.47 7.10 -15.16
C GLU A 38 -16.08 8.35 -15.76
N SER A 39 -15.71 9.56 -15.28
CA SER A 39 -16.32 10.83 -15.70
C SER A 39 -15.76 11.39 -17.03
N GLY A 40 -14.82 10.69 -17.65
CA GLY A 40 -14.08 11.20 -18.80
C GLY A 40 -13.03 12.24 -18.38
N ALA A 41 -11.83 12.11 -18.90
CA ALA A 41 -10.70 12.99 -18.62
C ALA A 41 -9.89 13.27 -19.90
N ASP A 42 -9.12 14.35 -19.88
CA ASP A 42 -8.24 14.70 -20.96
C ASP A 42 -6.91 13.93 -20.87
N LEU A 43 -6.45 13.72 -19.61
CA LEU A 43 -5.30 12.89 -19.26
C LEU A 43 -5.69 11.82 -18.25
N TYR A 44 -5.38 10.58 -18.56
CA TYR A 44 -5.44 9.46 -17.61
C TYR A 44 -4.04 9.08 -17.17
N VAL A 45 -3.82 8.94 -15.86
CA VAL A 45 -2.56 8.42 -15.30
C VAL A 45 -2.84 7.07 -14.64
N ILE A 46 -2.28 6.00 -15.22
CA ILE A 46 -2.51 4.62 -14.79
C ILE A 46 -1.21 4.03 -14.23
N ASN A 47 -1.16 3.80 -12.92
CA ASN A 47 -0.03 3.14 -12.26
C ASN A 47 -0.30 1.64 -12.18
N THR A 48 0.55 0.84 -12.82
CA THR A 48 0.29 -0.57 -13.15
C THR A 48 1.09 -1.56 -12.30
N CYS A 49 0.55 -2.78 -12.18
CA CYS A 49 1.13 -3.88 -11.41
C CYS A 49 1.45 -5.07 -12.33
N THR A 50 2.52 -5.83 -12.01
CA THR A 50 2.96 -7.03 -12.72
C THR A 50 3.04 -8.29 -11.83
N VAL A 51 2.54 -8.21 -10.59
CA VAL A 51 2.67 -9.33 -9.61
C VAL A 51 1.98 -10.59 -10.11
N THR A 52 0.82 -10.46 -10.78
CA THR A 52 0.08 -11.59 -11.36
C THR A 52 -0.31 -11.33 -12.83
N GLY A 53 -0.53 -12.40 -13.60
CA GLY A 53 -1.07 -12.30 -14.97
C GLY A 53 -2.44 -11.61 -15.01
N LYS A 54 -3.30 -11.86 -14.01
CA LYS A 54 -4.60 -11.17 -13.86
C LYS A 54 -4.42 -9.67 -13.62
N ALA A 55 -3.38 -9.25 -12.89
CA ALA A 55 -3.09 -7.82 -12.69
C ALA A 55 -2.71 -7.14 -14.01
N GLU A 56 -1.87 -7.76 -14.84
CA GLU A 56 -1.54 -7.22 -16.17
C GLU A 56 -2.74 -7.22 -17.12
N GLN A 57 -3.58 -8.26 -17.09
CA GLN A 57 -4.82 -8.30 -17.86
C GLN A 57 -5.77 -7.17 -17.43
N LYS A 58 -5.92 -6.94 -16.12
CA LYS A 58 -6.69 -5.81 -15.59
C LYS A 58 -6.10 -4.47 -16.04
N ALA A 59 -4.77 -4.33 -16.04
CA ALA A 59 -4.09 -3.13 -16.51
C ALA A 59 -4.42 -2.84 -17.99
N ARG A 60 -4.26 -3.83 -18.87
CA ARG A 60 -4.63 -3.67 -20.30
C ARG A 60 -6.10 -3.32 -20.51
N ARG A 61 -7.01 -3.94 -19.72
CA ARG A 61 -8.44 -3.60 -19.75
C ARG A 61 -8.68 -2.15 -19.33
N THR A 62 -8.05 -1.71 -18.23
CA THR A 62 -8.19 -0.33 -17.72
C THR A 62 -7.64 0.69 -18.73
N ILE A 63 -6.50 0.42 -19.37
CA ILE A 63 -5.94 1.27 -20.42
C ILE A 63 -6.92 1.41 -21.60
N ARG A 64 -7.49 0.29 -22.08
CA ARG A 64 -8.50 0.33 -23.17
C ARG A 64 -9.77 1.08 -22.77
N GLN A 65 -10.21 0.97 -21.51
CA GLN A 65 -11.36 1.73 -21.00
C GLN A 65 -11.07 3.24 -21.04
N ALA A 66 -9.89 3.67 -20.60
CA ALA A 66 -9.48 5.08 -20.64
C ALA A 66 -9.40 5.61 -22.09
N LEU A 67 -8.81 4.83 -23.02
CA LEU A 67 -8.72 5.19 -24.44
C LEU A 67 -10.10 5.28 -25.13
N ALA A 68 -11.05 4.46 -24.69
CA ALA A 68 -12.42 4.44 -25.24
C ALA A 68 -13.32 5.55 -24.66
N ALA A 69 -12.99 6.08 -23.48
CA ALA A 69 -13.79 7.08 -22.78
C ALA A 69 -13.84 8.42 -23.55
N CYS A 70 -12.75 8.81 -24.22
CA CYS A 70 -12.68 10.02 -25.04
C CYS A 70 -11.67 9.82 -26.20
N PRO A 71 -12.05 10.12 -27.45
CA PRO A 71 -11.14 9.97 -28.60
C PRO A 71 -9.88 10.84 -28.53
N SER A 72 -9.92 11.97 -27.85
CA SER A 72 -8.80 12.91 -27.67
C SER A 72 -8.00 12.69 -26.37
N SER A 73 -8.40 11.76 -25.52
CA SER A 73 -7.71 11.51 -24.24
C SER A 73 -6.31 10.93 -24.46
N VAL A 74 -5.37 11.35 -23.62
CA VAL A 74 -4.04 10.78 -23.50
C VAL A 74 -4.00 9.85 -22.29
N VAL A 75 -3.37 8.69 -22.42
CA VAL A 75 -3.23 7.71 -21.34
C VAL A 75 -1.76 7.53 -21.03
N LEU A 76 -1.30 8.11 -19.92
CA LEU A 76 0.04 7.92 -19.41
C LEU A 76 0.05 6.68 -18.51
N VAL A 77 0.89 5.71 -18.87
CA VAL A 77 0.98 4.42 -18.18
C VAL A 77 2.35 4.26 -17.54
N THR A 78 2.37 4.00 -16.23
CA THR A 78 3.60 3.77 -15.48
C THR A 78 3.48 2.58 -14.52
N GLY A 79 4.50 2.30 -13.73
CA GLY A 79 4.51 1.24 -12.73
C GLY A 79 5.20 -0.05 -13.19
N CYS A 80 5.04 -1.11 -12.39
CA CYS A 80 5.80 -2.35 -12.58
C CYS A 80 5.48 -3.07 -13.91
N TYR A 81 4.25 -3.01 -14.43
CA TYR A 81 3.96 -3.59 -15.74
C TYR A 81 4.53 -2.75 -16.88
N ALA A 82 4.47 -1.42 -16.76
CA ALA A 82 5.11 -0.51 -17.72
C ALA A 82 6.63 -0.71 -17.79
N GLN A 83 7.27 -1.07 -16.65
CA GLN A 83 8.68 -1.45 -16.60
C GLN A 83 8.97 -2.77 -17.32
N MET A 84 8.09 -3.76 -17.12
CA MET A 84 8.36 -5.13 -17.58
C MET A 84 8.03 -5.37 -19.04
N ASP A 85 7.06 -4.66 -19.59
CA ASP A 85 6.58 -4.89 -20.95
C ASP A 85 6.02 -3.58 -21.55
N PRO A 86 6.89 -2.57 -21.75
CA PRO A 86 6.48 -1.29 -22.33
C PRO A 86 5.94 -1.44 -23.75
N GLY A 87 6.49 -2.37 -24.53
CA GLY A 87 6.08 -2.62 -25.92
C GLY A 87 4.64 -3.13 -26.02
N ALA A 88 4.21 -4.05 -25.15
CA ALA A 88 2.84 -4.53 -25.15
C ALA A 88 1.82 -3.44 -24.78
N ILE A 89 2.23 -2.42 -24.03
CA ILE A 89 1.35 -1.29 -23.69
C ILE A 89 1.30 -0.30 -24.86
N SER A 90 2.45 0.09 -25.40
CA SER A 90 2.52 1.02 -26.54
C SER A 90 1.80 0.48 -27.80
N ALA A 91 1.78 -0.84 -27.98
CA ALA A 91 1.06 -1.48 -29.07
C ALA A 91 -0.48 -1.41 -28.97
N LEU A 92 -1.04 -0.98 -27.82
CA LEU A 92 -2.49 -0.87 -27.64
C LEU A 92 -3.07 0.33 -28.40
N ASP A 93 -2.39 1.47 -28.36
CA ASP A 93 -2.82 2.71 -29.02
C ASP A 93 -1.65 3.73 -28.97
N GLN A 94 -1.52 4.59 -29.99
CA GLN A 94 -0.50 5.65 -30.01
C GLN A 94 -0.67 6.69 -28.89
N ARG A 95 -1.86 6.82 -28.31
CA ARG A 95 -2.17 7.71 -27.18
C ARG A 95 -1.77 7.10 -25.82
N ALA A 96 -1.33 5.84 -25.79
CA ALA A 96 -0.81 5.20 -24.59
C ALA A 96 0.69 5.52 -24.44
N VAL A 97 0.99 6.59 -23.72
CA VAL A 97 2.37 7.04 -23.47
C VAL A 97 2.93 6.28 -22.27
N VAL A 98 4.00 5.52 -22.49
CA VAL A 98 4.59 4.67 -21.44
C VAL A 98 5.77 5.36 -20.78
N VAL A 99 5.74 5.40 -19.45
CA VAL A 99 6.85 5.81 -18.58
C VAL A 99 7.25 4.60 -17.74
N PRO A 100 8.41 3.97 -17.98
CA PRO A 100 8.91 2.85 -17.20
C PRO A 100 8.94 3.13 -15.69
N GLY A 101 8.89 2.08 -14.89
CA GLY A 101 8.79 2.20 -13.43
C GLY A 101 10.01 2.85 -12.77
N ASP A 102 11.19 2.69 -13.34
CA ASP A 102 12.45 3.33 -12.90
C ASP A 102 12.50 4.84 -13.23
N GLU A 103 11.75 5.28 -14.25
CA GLU A 103 11.61 6.71 -14.62
C GLU A 103 10.36 7.35 -14.00
N LYS A 104 9.56 6.62 -13.25
CA LYS A 104 8.25 7.06 -12.74
C LYS A 104 8.30 8.38 -11.96
N ALA A 105 9.37 8.64 -11.21
CA ALA A 105 9.51 9.87 -10.43
C ALA A 105 9.38 11.13 -11.31
N ARG A 106 9.78 11.06 -12.57
CA ARG A 106 9.67 12.18 -13.52
C ARG A 106 8.22 12.59 -13.80
N VAL A 107 7.24 11.67 -13.59
CA VAL A 107 5.82 12.00 -13.75
C VAL A 107 5.37 13.08 -12.76
N LEU A 108 6.09 13.25 -11.64
CA LEU A 108 5.86 14.35 -10.69
C LEU A 108 6.06 15.73 -11.31
N ASP A 109 6.89 15.84 -12.34
CA ASP A 109 7.23 17.10 -13.01
C ASP A 109 6.28 17.40 -14.18
N LEU A 110 5.55 16.40 -14.67
CA LEU A 110 4.69 16.55 -15.85
C LEU A 110 3.65 17.66 -15.64
N ALA A 111 3.08 17.77 -14.46
CA ALA A 111 2.08 18.79 -14.15
C ALA A 111 2.64 20.23 -14.35
N ALA A 112 3.81 20.50 -13.76
CA ALA A 112 4.48 21.81 -13.89
C ALA A 112 4.95 22.06 -15.33
N TRP A 113 5.42 21.02 -16.02
CA TRP A 113 5.84 21.12 -17.40
C TRP A 113 4.66 21.47 -18.33
N LEU A 114 3.51 20.79 -18.17
CA LEU A 114 2.30 21.10 -18.93
C LEU A 114 1.77 22.52 -18.63
N ASP A 115 1.88 22.99 -17.41
CA ASP A 115 1.48 24.35 -17.05
C ASP A 115 2.34 25.42 -17.74
N SER A 116 3.63 25.15 -17.93
CA SER A 116 4.56 26.10 -18.55
C SER A 116 4.60 26.03 -20.08
N HIS A 117 4.38 24.84 -20.69
CA HIS A 117 4.60 24.61 -22.12
C HIS A 117 3.30 24.42 -22.91
N TRP A 118 2.30 23.73 -22.36
CA TRP A 118 1.03 23.47 -23.04
C TRP A 118 -0.04 24.53 -22.75
N GLN A 119 -0.14 25.00 -21.49
CA GLN A 119 -1.05 26.06 -21.03
C GLN A 119 -2.53 25.86 -21.41
N GLY A 120 -2.95 24.65 -21.77
CA GLY A 120 -4.32 24.35 -22.21
C GLY A 120 -4.56 24.57 -23.72
N HIS A 121 -3.51 24.84 -24.51
CA HIS A 121 -3.62 25.10 -25.93
C HIS A 121 -2.91 24.01 -26.76
N GLY A 122 -3.54 23.62 -27.88
CA GLY A 122 -2.94 22.66 -28.81
C GLY A 122 -3.19 21.19 -28.46
N ASP A 123 -2.45 20.31 -29.12
CA ASP A 123 -2.57 18.86 -28.96
C ASP A 123 -1.88 18.38 -27.67
N LEU A 124 -2.66 17.88 -26.72
CA LEU A 124 -2.17 17.34 -25.46
C LEU A 124 -1.24 16.13 -25.68
N LEU A 125 -1.54 15.26 -26.66
CA LEU A 125 -0.69 14.11 -26.95
C LEU A 125 0.70 14.57 -27.41
N HIS A 126 0.73 15.57 -28.29
CA HIS A 126 2.01 16.14 -28.74
C HIS A 126 2.81 16.70 -27.56
N ALA A 127 2.17 17.47 -26.68
CA ALA A 127 2.81 18.04 -25.50
C ALA A 127 3.36 16.96 -24.57
N VAL A 128 2.59 15.89 -24.28
CA VAL A 128 3.05 14.78 -23.44
C VAL A 128 4.19 13.99 -24.10
N LEU A 129 4.17 13.81 -25.43
CA LEU A 129 5.26 13.16 -26.17
C LEU A 129 6.53 14.02 -26.19
N GLU A 130 6.40 15.35 -26.33
CA GLU A 130 7.51 16.28 -26.24
C GLU A 130 8.16 16.24 -24.85
N TRP A 131 7.36 16.31 -23.78
CA TRP A 131 7.85 16.10 -22.42
C TRP A 131 8.57 14.75 -22.29
N ARG A 132 7.99 13.68 -22.83
CA ARG A 132 8.59 12.33 -22.76
C ARG A 132 9.92 12.26 -23.52
N SER A 133 10.04 12.89 -24.68
CA SER A 133 11.28 12.94 -25.48
C SER A 133 12.37 13.79 -24.84
N GLY A 134 11.99 14.88 -24.16
CA GLY A 134 12.91 15.74 -23.39
C GLY A 134 13.48 15.09 -22.12
N MET A 135 13.01 13.94 -21.73
CA MET A 135 13.49 13.18 -20.56
C MET A 135 14.95 12.71 -20.65
N SER A 136 15.62 12.91 -21.78
CA SER A 136 17.04 12.55 -22.00
C SER A 136 18.04 13.56 -21.39
N VAL A 137 17.58 14.67 -20.81
CA VAL A 137 18.44 15.70 -20.20
C VAL A 137 18.50 15.47 -18.67
N PRO A 138 19.69 15.49 -18.04
CA PRO A 138 19.79 15.36 -16.59
C PRO A 138 19.00 16.47 -15.90
N SER A 139 18.03 16.10 -15.07
CA SER A 139 17.20 17.04 -14.33
C SER A 139 18.05 17.90 -13.41
N THR A 140 17.99 19.22 -13.59
CA THR A 140 18.40 20.18 -12.56
C THR A 140 17.60 19.89 -11.28
N PRO A 141 18.20 19.95 -10.09
CA PRO A 141 17.47 19.67 -8.84
C PRO A 141 16.28 20.63 -8.72
N ILE A 142 15.07 20.08 -8.60
CA ILE A 142 13.87 20.87 -8.34
C ILE A 142 14.04 21.53 -6.98
N ALA A 143 14.03 22.86 -6.96
CA ALA A 143 13.96 23.60 -5.70
C ALA A 143 12.68 23.18 -4.95
N PRO A 144 12.77 22.83 -3.66
CA PRO A 144 11.57 22.55 -2.87
C PRO A 144 10.72 23.82 -2.84
N LEU A 145 9.43 23.69 -3.17
CA LEU A 145 8.43 24.73 -2.92
C LEU A 145 8.58 25.18 -1.46
N ALA A 146 8.76 26.48 -1.29
CA ALA A 146 9.13 27.18 -0.06
C ALA A 146 8.68 26.48 1.22
N SER A 147 9.56 25.66 1.74
CA SER A 147 9.53 25.23 3.12
C SER A 147 9.95 26.43 3.95
N ILE A 148 9.23 26.73 5.01
CA ILE A 148 9.68 27.64 6.05
C ILE A 148 11.06 27.14 6.50
N THR A 149 12.09 27.84 6.08
CA THR A 149 13.49 27.49 6.33
C THR A 149 13.81 27.78 7.79
N LEU A 150 13.74 26.78 8.63
CA LEU A 150 14.54 26.77 9.86
C LEU A 150 15.98 26.44 9.44
N SER A 151 16.78 27.45 9.29
CA SER A 151 18.22 27.31 8.99
C SER A 151 18.91 26.63 10.16
N ILE A 152 19.31 25.39 10.01
CA ILE A 152 20.24 24.70 10.89
C ILE A 152 21.63 24.92 10.28
N PRO A 153 22.56 25.63 10.97
CA PRO A 153 23.92 25.82 10.48
C PRO A 153 24.68 24.49 10.53
N GLY A 154 25.21 24.03 9.41
CA GLY A 154 26.18 22.94 9.39
C GLY A 154 25.92 21.77 8.43
N VAL A 155 24.91 21.79 7.55
CA VAL A 155 24.74 20.76 6.52
C VAL A 155 25.24 21.32 5.18
N THR A 156 26.49 21.04 4.86
CA THR A 156 27.06 21.23 3.53
C THR A 156 26.39 20.26 2.55
N GLY A 157 26.02 20.75 1.37
CA GLY A 157 25.26 20.03 0.33
C GLY A 157 25.78 18.63 0.05
N SER A 158 24.92 17.66 0.29
CA SER A 158 25.14 16.27 -0.08
C SER A 158 24.87 16.09 -1.58
N ALA A 159 25.86 15.55 -2.29
CA ALA A 159 25.68 15.03 -3.63
C ALA A 159 24.47 14.07 -3.65
N SER A 160 23.58 14.18 -4.65
CA SER A 160 22.42 13.31 -4.82
C SER A 160 22.85 11.85 -4.77
N GLN A 161 22.39 11.13 -3.73
CA GLN A 161 22.64 9.71 -3.59
C GLN A 161 21.94 8.97 -4.74
N PRO A 162 22.56 7.93 -5.35
CA PRO A 162 21.90 7.05 -6.30
C PRO A 162 20.63 6.47 -5.65
N GLY A 163 19.44 6.74 -6.21
CA GLY A 163 18.17 6.30 -5.68
C GLY A 163 17.28 7.37 -5.05
N ALA A 164 17.71 8.62 -4.97
CA ALA A 164 16.91 9.74 -4.46
C ALA A 164 15.53 9.84 -5.15
N ASP A 165 15.45 9.58 -6.45
CA ASP A 165 14.22 9.62 -7.24
C ASP A 165 13.17 8.58 -6.79
N HIS A 166 13.58 7.43 -6.27
CA HIS A 166 12.67 6.41 -5.76
C HIS A 166 11.86 6.87 -4.55
N PHE A 167 12.33 7.88 -3.84
CA PHE A 167 11.72 8.44 -2.62
C PHE A 167 11.20 9.87 -2.81
N ALA A 168 11.06 10.34 -4.05
CA ALA A 168 10.55 11.68 -4.36
C ALA A 168 9.05 11.87 -4.06
N TYR A 169 8.36 10.80 -3.70
CA TYR A 169 6.91 10.79 -3.49
C TYR A 169 6.54 11.29 -2.09
N HIS A 170 5.92 12.47 -2.06
CA HIS A 170 5.45 13.15 -0.86
C HIS A 170 4.03 13.67 -1.09
N PRO A 171 2.99 12.90 -0.84
CA PRO A 171 1.66 13.43 -0.93
C PRO A 171 1.45 14.47 0.19
N ASN A 172 1.11 15.71 -0.19
CA ASN A 172 0.90 16.80 0.76
C ASN A 172 -0.54 16.82 1.29
N ALA A 173 -1.50 16.46 0.44
CA ALA A 173 -2.93 16.54 0.77
C ALA A 173 -3.51 15.21 1.24
N PHE A 174 -2.88 14.05 0.94
CA PHE A 174 -3.40 12.70 1.21
C PHE A 174 -4.87 12.58 0.80
N SER A 175 -5.16 12.98 -0.45
CA SER A 175 -6.51 13.19 -0.97
C SER A 175 -7.35 11.91 -1.01
N PHE A 176 -6.71 10.74 -1.02
CA PHE A 176 -7.37 9.45 -1.17
C PHE A 176 -7.38 8.60 0.10
N HIS A 177 -6.50 8.88 1.09
CA HIS A 177 -6.36 8.06 2.30
C HIS A 177 -6.24 8.91 3.57
N SER A 178 -6.96 8.52 4.60
CA SER A 178 -6.95 9.20 5.91
C SER A 178 -5.68 8.92 6.72
N ARG A 179 -4.96 7.85 6.40
CA ARG A 179 -3.70 7.45 7.02
C ARG A 179 -2.59 7.54 5.99
N PRO A 180 -1.68 8.52 6.14
CA PRO A 180 -0.58 8.69 5.19
C PRO A 180 0.34 7.47 5.14
N GLY A 181 0.71 7.08 3.93
CA GLY A 181 1.80 6.15 3.69
C GLY A 181 3.12 6.89 3.59
N LEU A 182 4.19 6.32 4.12
CA LEU A 182 5.55 6.80 3.91
C LEU A 182 6.41 5.68 3.33
N LYS A 183 6.86 5.86 2.09
CA LYS A 183 7.79 4.93 1.43
C LYS A 183 9.19 5.14 1.99
N ILE A 184 9.70 4.14 2.70
CA ILE A 184 11.02 4.18 3.33
C ILE A 184 12.00 3.18 2.71
N GLN A 185 11.50 2.22 1.90
CA GLN A 185 12.29 1.18 1.27
C GLN A 185 11.68 0.84 -0.10
N ASP A 186 12.52 0.52 -1.11
CA ASP A 186 12.09 0.04 -2.42
C ASP A 186 13.03 -1.07 -2.92
N GLY A 187 12.59 -1.84 -3.93
CA GLY A 187 13.35 -2.99 -4.43
C GLY A 187 13.44 -4.13 -3.43
N CYS A 188 14.07 -5.25 -3.83
CA CYS A 188 14.21 -6.44 -2.98
C CYS A 188 15.36 -7.32 -3.44
N ASP A 189 16.22 -7.74 -2.51
CA ASP A 189 17.35 -8.63 -2.78
C ASP A 189 16.99 -10.13 -2.67
N ASN A 190 15.77 -10.45 -2.20
CA ASN A 190 15.28 -11.82 -2.18
C ASN A 190 15.15 -12.36 -3.61
N ARG A 191 15.56 -13.62 -3.80
CA ARG A 191 15.50 -14.33 -5.07
C ARG A 191 14.39 -15.40 -5.08
N CYS A 192 13.22 -15.04 -4.52
CA CYS A 192 12.05 -15.93 -4.52
C CYS A 192 11.73 -16.38 -5.94
N THR A 193 11.55 -17.69 -6.11
CA THR A 193 11.48 -18.31 -7.45
C THR A 193 10.28 -17.84 -8.28
N TYR A 194 9.23 -17.31 -7.66
CA TYR A 194 8.00 -16.84 -8.29
C TYR A 194 7.94 -15.31 -8.50
N CYS A 195 8.84 -14.54 -7.87
CA CYS A 195 8.67 -13.11 -7.72
C CYS A 195 9.37 -12.32 -8.84
N ARG A 196 8.63 -11.39 -9.47
CA ARG A 196 9.16 -10.44 -10.46
C ARG A 196 9.54 -9.08 -9.85
N VAL A 197 9.29 -8.86 -8.57
CA VAL A 197 9.47 -7.52 -7.97
C VAL A 197 10.94 -7.10 -8.02
N CYS A 198 11.88 -8.00 -7.74
CA CYS A 198 13.30 -7.72 -7.85
C CYS A 198 13.75 -7.37 -9.30
N ILE A 199 13.03 -7.88 -10.33
CA ILE A 199 13.29 -7.54 -11.73
C ILE A 199 12.68 -6.17 -12.06
N ALA A 200 11.46 -5.90 -11.57
CA ALA A 200 10.72 -4.69 -11.89
C ALA A 200 11.16 -3.46 -11.10
N ARG A 201 11.70 -3.63 -9.88
CA ARG A 201 12.06 -2.54 -8.96
C ARG A 201 13.54 -2.52 -8.56
N GLY A 202 14.32 -3.51 -9.02
CA GLY A 202 15.74 -3.61 -8.72
C GLY A 202 16.07 -4.10 -7.31
N SER A 203 17.31 -3.88 -6.90
CA SER A 203 17.84 -4.22 -5.58
C SER A 203 17.24 -3.36 -4.48
N SER A 204 17.36 -3.82 -3.24
CA SER A 204 16.87 -3.11 -2.06
C SER A 204 17.62 -1.79 -1.86
N ILE A 205 16.87 -0.71 -1.76
CA ILE A 205 17.34 0.62 -1.41
C ILE A 205 16.47 1.19 -0.28
N SER A 206 17.05 2.05 0.55
CA SER A 206 16.38 2.64 1.71
C SER A 206 16.51 4.16 1.72
N LEU A 207 15.48 4.84 2.19
CA LEU A 207 15.52 6.26 2.49
C LEU A 207 16.37 6.49 3.74
N ALA A 208 17.26 7.46 3.73
CA ALA A 208 18.11 7.79 4.86
C ALA A 208 17.29 8.07 6.13
N SER A 209 17.71 7.52 7.26
CA SER A 209 16.95 7.58 8.52
C SER A 209 16.69 9.01 9.03
N PRO A 210 17.58 10.01 8.87
CA PRO A 210 17.27 11.38 9.22
C PRO A 210 16.14 11.98 8.35
N GLU A 211 16.10 11.62 7.07
CA GLU A 211 15.04 12.06 6.17
C GLU A 211 13.70 11.40 6.51
N VAL A 212 13.69 10.10 6.88
CA VAL A 212 12.48 9.42 7.38
C VAL A 212 11.94 10.16 8.60
N LEU A 213 12.80 10.48 9.58
CA LEU A 213 12.39 11.21 10.79
C LEU A 213 11.87 12.61 10.47
N SER A 214 12.54 13.34 9.57
CA SER A 214 12.10 14.66 9.12
C SER A 214 10.68 14.62 8.54
N ARG A 215 10.41 13.67 7.64
CA ARG A 215 9.09 13.48 7.02
C ARG A 215 8.01 13.09 8.04
N VAL A 216 8.35 12.22 8.98
CA VAL A 216 7.41 11.82 10.04
C VAL A 216 7.07 13.00 10.94
N ARG A 217 8.05 13.82 11.31
CA ARG A 217 7.83 15.05 12.08
C ARG A 217 6.94 16.05 11.35
N ALA A 218 7.10 16.19 10.04
CA ALA A 218 6.24 17.04 9.22
C ALA A 218 4.79 16.53 9.24
N LEU A 219 4.58 15.20 9.14
CA LEU A 219 3.26 14.58 9.27
C LEU A 219 2.65 14.80 10.65
N GLU A 220 3.42 14.62 11.71
CA GLU A 220 2.97 14.88 13.09
C GLU A 220 2.59 16.35 13.28
N SER A 221 3.41 17.28 12.81
CA SER A 221 3.16 18.72 12.88
C SER A 221 1.91 19.12 12.09
N SER A 222 1.57 18.41 11.01
CA SER A 222 0.33 18.60 10.26
C SER A 222 -0.90 17.94 10.92
N GLY A 223 -0.74 17.38 12.13
CA GLY A 223 -1.82 16.78 12.91
C GLY A 223 -2.20 15.34 12.51
N LYS A 224 -1.34 14.64 11.75
CA LYS A 224 -1.61 13.23 11.42
C LYS A 224 -1.40 12.35 12.64
N ALA A 225 -2.38 11.50 12.93
CA ALA A 225 -2.37 10.62 14.10
C ALA A 225 -1.58 9.31 13.89
N GLU A 226 -1.47 8.85 12.65
CA GLU A 226 -0.82 7.60 12.28
C GLU A 226 -0.11 7.72 10.95
N VAL A 227 1.05 7.06 10.79
CA VAL A 227 1.73 6.87 9.51
C VAL A 227 1.94 5.38 9.24
N VAL A 228 1.73 4.96 7.99
CA VAL A 228 2.00 3.59 7.53
C VAL A 228 3.38 3.57 6.91
N LEU A 229 4.36 2.97 7.60
CA LEU A 229 5.69 2.73 7.04
C LEU A 229 5.59 1.63 5.98
N THR A 230 5.97 1.95 4.75
CA THR A 230 5.79 1.04 3.63
C THR A 230 7.06 0.85 2.81
N GLY A 231 7.20 -0.34 2.26
CA GLY A 231 8.29 -0.75 1.41
C GLY A 231 7.93 -2.04 0.66
N VAL A 232 8.79 -2.46 -0.24
CA VAL A 232 8.71 -3.78 -0.88
C VAL A 232 9.04 -4.87 0.13
N ASN A 233 10.08 -4.64 0.94
CA ASN A 233 10.52 -5.55 1.99
C ASN A 233 11.16 -4.73 3.13
N LEU A 234 10.34 -4.32 4.11
CA LEU A 234 10.82 -3.51 5.24
C LEU A 234 11.90 -4.19 6.07
N ALA A 235 11.96 -5.53 6.06
CA ALA A 235 13.01 -6.29 6.75
C ALA A 235 14.40 -6.08 6.13
N GLN A 236 14.47 -5.53 4.91
CA GLN A 236 15.71 -5.14 4.23
C GLN A 236 16.05 -3.65 4.38
N TYR A 237 15.26 -2.89 5.13
CA TYR A 237 15.60 -1.49 5.40
C TYR A 237 16.98 -1.42 6.06
N ARG A 238 17.85 -0.54 5.51
CA ARG A 238 19.19 -0.32 6.03
C ARG A 238 19.71 1.08 5.67
N ASP A 239 20.20 1.77 6.68
CA ASP A 239 20.92 3.05 6.55
C ASP A 239 22.23 2.94 7.36
N GLY A 240 23.33 2.65 6.69
CA GLY A 240 24.57 2.24 7.34
C GLY A 240 24.38 0.96 8.17
N ASN A 241 24.59 1.06 9.47
CA ASN A 241 24.38 -0.05 10.42
C ASN A 241 22.94 -0.09 10.99
N LEU A 242 22.15 0.96 10.77
CA LEU A 242 20.79 1.06 11.28
C LEU A 242 19.83 0.21 10.43
N ARG A 243 19.14 -0.73 11.07
CA ARG A 243 18.12 -1.60 10.48
C ARG A 243 16.72 -1.10 10.82
N PHE A 244 15.70 -1.76 10.35
CA PHE A 244 14.31 -1.37 10.57
C PHE A 244 13.90 -1.30 12.05
N PRO A 245 14.28 -2.24 12.94
CA PRO A 245 13.99 -2.11 14.38
C PRO A 245 14.59 -0.86 15.02
N GLU A 246 15.84 -0.53 14.69
CA GLU A 246 16.51 0.67 15.19
C GLU A 246 15.85 1.95 14.64
N LEU A 247 15.39 1.93 13.37
CA LEU A 247 14.59 3.01 12.81
C LEU A 247 13.29 3.21 13.60
N LEU A 248 12.55 2.15 13.92
CA LEU A 248 11.30 2.25 14.70
C LEU A 248 11.55 2.90 16.06
N ARG A 249 12.64 2.55 16.77
CA ARG A 249 13.00 3.20 18.04
C ARG A 249 13.33 4.68 17.84
N MET A 250 14.16 4.99 16.85
CA MET A 250 14.52 6.38 16.53
C MET A 250 13.28 7.23 16.19
N LEU A 251 12.35 6.71 15.44
CA LEU A 251 11.10 7.40 15.12
C LEU A 251 10.22 7.58 16.35
N HIS A 252 10.11 6.54 17.19
CA HIS A 252 9.38 6.61 18.46
C HIS A 252 9.97 7.64 19.41
N GLU A 253 11.30 7.70 19.55
CA GLU A 253 12.00 8.66 20.42
C GLU A 253 11.99 10.07 19.82
N GLY A 254 12.02 10.19 18.51
CA GLY A 254 12.09 11.45 17.79
C GLY A 254 10.77 12.16 17.52
N THR A 255 9.62 11.59 17.98
CA THR A 255 8.26 12.13 17.83
C THR A 255 7.48 11.93 19.11
N ASP A 256 6.34 12.63 19.29
CA ASP A 256 5.60 12.63 20.56
C ASP A 256 4.28 11.86 20.50
N ARG A 257 3.50 11.99 19.41
CA ARG A 257 2.09 11.53 19.34
C ARG A 257 1.80 10.59 18.19
N ILE A 258 2.46 10.77 17.03
CA ILE A 258 2.16 10.00 15.83
C ILE A 258 2.44 8.51 16.05
N ALA A 259 1.50 7.66 15.66
CA ALA A 259 1.65 6.21 15.74
C ALA A 259 2.17 5.63 14.42
N PHE A 260 2.80 4.47 14.51
CA PHE A 260 3.45 3.80 13.39
C PHE A 260 2.79 2.46 13.10
N ARG A 261 2.37 2.27 11.87
CA ARG A 261 1.91 0.98 11.36
C ARG A 261 2.94 0.39 10.41
N ILE A 262 3.28 -0.87 10.65
CA ILE A 262 4.19 -1.64 9.81
C ILE A 262 3.37 -2.27 8.68
N SER A 263 3.82 -2.18 7.43
CA SER A 263 3.18 -2.88 6.32
C SER A 263 3.56 -4.38 6.33
N SER A 264 4.17 -4.93 5.31
CA SER A 264 4.56 -6.35 5.28
C SER A 264 5.95 -6.57 5.86
N TYR A 265 6.14 -7.69 6.58
CA TYR A 265 7.41 -8.06 7.19
C TYR A 265 7.72 -9.56 7.00
N GLU A 266 9.01 -9.92 7.05
CA GLU A 266 9.45 -11.30 6.82
C GLU A 266 9.50 -12.09 8.14
N PRO A 267 8.95 -13.32 8.19
CA PRO A 267 8.90 -14.12 9.44
C PRO A 267 10.27 -14.39 10.06
N GLU A 268 11.32 -14.61 9.23
CA GLU A 268 12.66 -14.89 9.73
C GLU A 268 13.35 -13.69 10.38
N LYS A 269 12.84 -12.48 10.15
CA LYS A 269 13.35 -11.22 10.70
C LYS A 269 12.64 -10.74 11.96
N ILE A 270 11.74 -11.56 12.51
CA ILE A 270 11.15 -11.33 13.84
C ILE A 270 12.17 -11.77 14.90
N ASP A 271 13.18 -10.96 15.11
CA ASP A 271 14.24 -11.13 16.12
C ASP A 271 13.94 -10.34 17.40
N GLU A 272 14.80 -10.44 18.41
CA GLU A 272 14.62 -9.76 19.71
C GLU A 272 14.57 -8.26 19.56
N GLU A 273 15.37 -7.67 18.67
CA GLU A 273 15.41 -6.24 18.41
C GLU A 273 14.09 -5.77 17.78
N PHE A 274 13.53 -6.54 16.82
CA PHE A 274 12.23 -6.26 16.25
C PHE A 274 11.13 -6.33 17.31
N LEU A 275 11.12 -7.36 18.14
CA LEU A 275 10.12 -7.54 19.20
C LEU A 275 10.19 -6.41 20.23
N ALA A 276 11.39 -5.98 20.63
CA ALA A 276 11.56 -4.85 21.54
C ALA A 276 11.06 -3.53 20.92
N ALA A 277 11.29 -3.30 19.63
CA ALA A 277 10.75 -2.15 18.93
C ALA A 277 9.23 -2.26 18.75
N PHE A 278 8.72 -3.44 18.38
CA PHE A 278 7.29 -3.71 18.21
C PHE A 278 6.49 -3.49 19.50
N ALA A 279 7.07 -3.80 20.65
CA ALA A 279 6.45 -3.60 21.97
C ALA A 279 6.25 -2.12 22.34
N LEU A 280 6.91 -1.17 21.69
CA LEU A 280 6.78 0.26 21.98
C LEU A 280 5.32 0.75 21.82
N PRO A 281 4.83 1.65 22.70
CA PRO A 281 3.41 2.02 22.79
C PRO A 281 2.80 2.52 21.47
N ARG A 282 3.55 3.36 20.72
CA ARG A 282 3.04 3.97 19.47
C ARG A 282 3.27 3.12 18.21
N ILE A 283 3.85 1.93 18.34
CA ILE A 283 3.87 0.93 17.26
C ILE A 283 2.54 0.17 17.32
N ARG A 284 1.78 0.19 16.24
CA ARG A 284 0.44 -0.43 16.20
C ARG A 284 0.52 -1.94 16.34
N PRO A 285 -0.43 -2.58 17.09
CA PRO A 285 -0.50 -4.04 17.27
C PRO A 285 -1.01 -4.73 15.99
N HIS A 286 -0.27 -4.61 14.92
CA HIS A 286 -0.57 -5.16 13.61
C HIS A 286 0.72 -5.55 12.90
N VAL A 287 0.79 -6.78 12.42
CA VAL A 287 1.87 -7.26 11.55
C VAL A 287 1.29 -8.09 10.42
N HIS A 288 1.74 -7.84 9.21
CA HIS A 288 1.44 -8.66 8.06
C HIS A 288 2.69 -9.45 7.66
N LEU A 289 2.61 -10.79 7.71
CA LEU A 289 3.75 -11.67 7.43
C LEU A 289 3.70 -12.23 6.01
N ALA A 290 4.82 -12.16 5.31
CA ALA A 290 4.99 -12.74 3.97
C ALA A 290 5.20 -14.26 4.05
N LEU A 291 4.22 -15.01 4.57
CA LEU A 291 4.33 -16.45 4.86
C LEU A 291 4.46 -17.32 3.61
N GLN A 292 3.70 -17.06 2.58
CA GLN A 292 3.64 -17.71 1.27
C GLN A 292 3.18 -19.17 1.26
N SER A 293 3.60 -20.04 2.18
CA SER A 293 3.16 -21.43 2.36
C SER A 293 3.43 -21.92 3.79
N GLY A 294 2.65 -22.88 4.26
CA GLY A 294 2.89 -23.56 5.54
C GLY A 294 3.65 -24.89 5.39
N SER A 295 4.01 -25.28 4.16
CA SER A 295 4.78 -26.49 3.88
C SER A 295 6.25 -26.16 3.67
N ASP A 296 7.13 -26.81 4.42
CA ASP A 296 8.58 -26.59 4.33
C ASP A 296 9.15 -26.97 2.96
N SER A 297 8.60 -27.99 2.32
CA SER A 297 9.00 -28.40 0.97
C SER A 297 8.61 -27.37 -0.09
N VAL A 298 7.42 -26.78 0.03
CA VAL A 298 6.96 -25.68 -0.85
C VAL A 298 7.80 -24.43 -0.60
N LEU A 299 8.03 -24.03 0.65
CA LEU A 299 8.88 -22.89 1.02
C LEU A 299 10.29 -23.03 0.44
N LYS A 300 10.87 -24.24 0.50
CA LYS A 300 12.18 -24.54 -0.12
C LYS A 300 12.13 -24.35 -1.63
N ARG A 301 11.09 -24.84 -2.33
CA ARG A 301 10.93 -24.63 -3.79
C ARG A 301 10.71 -23.16 -4.14
N MET A 302 10.05 -22.41 -3.25
CA MET A 302 9.87 -20.96 -3.37
C MET A 302 11.16 -20.15 -3.10
N ALA A 303 12.24 -20.81 -2.64
CA ALA A 303 13.47 -20.19 -2.15
C ALA A 303 13.22 -19.23 -0.98
N ARG A 304 12.36 -19.65 -0.01
CA ARG A 304 12.15 -18.93 1.24
C ARG A 304 13.14 -19.42 2.29
N PRO A 305 13.79 -18.52 3.08
CA PRO A 305 14.87 -18.87 4.00
C PRO A 305 14.36 -19.31 5.40
N TYR A 306 13.10 -19.70 5.54
CA TYR A 306 12.49 -20.10 6.81
C TYR A 306 11.60 -21.32 6.65
N THR A 307 11.21 -21.90 7.78
CA THR A 307 10.35 -23.07 7.91
C THR A 307 9.04 -22.73 8.65
N ALA A 308 8.06 -23.63 8.61
CA ALA A 308 6.82 -23.53 9.38
C ALA A 308 7.10 -23.42 10.90
N ALA A 309 8.14 -24.12 11.41
CA ALA A 309 8.57 -24.00 12.80
C ALA A 309 9.02 -22.57 13.16
N ARG A 310 9.76 -21.90 12.28
CA ARG A 310 10.16 -20.51 12.46
C ARG A 310 8.97 -19.57 12.48
N VAL A 311 7.96 -19.82 11.64
CA VAL A 311 6.70 -19.04 11.61
C VAL A 311 5.94 -19.18 12.92
N ARG A 312 5.82 -20.41 13.46
CA ARG A 312 5.22 -20.66 14.79
C ARG A 312 5.90 -19.83 15.88
N GLN A 313 7.23 -19.88 15.90
CA GLN A 313 8.01 -19.10 16.87
C GLN A 313 7.75 -17.58 16.69
N ALA A 314 7.79 -17.08 15.46
CA ALA A 314 7.57 -15.66 15.18
C ALA A 314 6.17 -15.18 15.66
N VAL A 315 5.12 -15.94 15.36
CA VAL A 315 3.75 -15.61 15.80
C VAL A 315 3.61 -15.67 17.31
N ALA A 316 4.16 -16.70 17.96
CA ALA A 316 4.16 -16.80 19.42
C ALA A 316 4.86 -15.61 20.08
N SER A 317 6.05 -15.21 19.55
CA SER A 317 6.80 -14.07 20.06
C SER A 317 6.07 -12.73 19.84
N LEU A 318 5.40 -12.54 18.70
CA LEU A 318 4.58 -11.34 18.43
C LEU A 318 3.43 -11.23 19.44
N ARG A 319 2.74 -12.34 19.73
CA ARG A 319 1.65 -12.39 20.71
C ARG A 319 2.12 -12.19 22.16
N ALA A 320 3.36 -12.58 22.46
CA ALA A 320 3.97 -12.28 23.76
C ALA A 320 4.41 -10.81 23.88
N ALA A 321 4.80 -10.17 22.77
CA ALA A 321 5.28 -8.79 22.78
C ALA A 321 4.15 -7.74 22.87
N LYS A 322 2.95 -8.07 22.40
CA LYS A 322 1.77 -7.18 22.45
C LYS A 322 0.50 -7.98 22.73
N GLU A 323 -0.44 -7.36 23.43
CA GLU A 323 -1.74 -7.96 23.67
C GLU A 323 -2.53 -8.09 22.37
N ASP A 324 -2.92 -9.31 22.04
CA ASP A 324 -3.78 -9.72 20.91
C ASP A 324 -3.50 -8.94 19.62
N PRO A 325 -2.26 -9.00 19.05
CA PRO A 325 -1.94 -8.28 17.85
C PRO A 325 -2.66 -8.89 16.64
N PHE A 326 -3.09 -8.05 15.70
CA PHE A 326 -3.60 -8.52 14.41
C PHE A 326 -2.44 -9.10 13.59
N VAL A 327 -2.40 -10.41 13.41
CA VAL A 327 -1.42 -11.08 12.56
C VAL A 327 -2.11 -11.51 11.26
N GLY A 328 -1.78 -10.82 10.15
CA GLY A 328 -2.19 -11.18 8.81
C GLY A 328 -1.09 -11.91 8.06
N VAL A 329 -1.44 -12.70 7.04
CA VAL A 329 -0.46 -13.42 6.20
C VAL A 329 -0.83 -13.39 4.73
N ASP A 330 0.20 -13.43 3.85
CA ASP A 330 0.06 -13.72 2.43
C ASP A 330 0.35 -15.20 2.18
N LEU A 331 -0.49 -15.88 1.37
CA LEU A 331 -0.33 -17.26 0.95
C LEU A 331 -0.50 -17.40 -0.57
N ILE A 332 0.36 -18.22 -1.17
CA ILE A 332 0.26 -18.63 -2.57
C ILE A 332 -0.12 -20.11 -2.62
N SER A 333 -1.24 -20.43 -3.24
CA SER A 333 -1.69 -21.82 -3.44
C SER A 333 -1.58 -22.24 -4.89
N GLY A 334 -1.29 -23.51 -5.12
CA GLY A 334 -1.09 -24.06 -6.46
C GLY A 334 0.30 -23.78 -7.01
N PHE A 335 1.30 -23.60 -6.16
CA PHE A 335 2.69 -23.49 -6.57
C PHE A 335 3.14 -24.77 -7.32
N PRO A 336 4.02 -24.69 -8.34
CA PRO A 336 4.42 -25.86 -9.11
C PRO A 336 4.86 -27.04 -8.23
N GLY A 337 4.24 -28.20 -8.47
CA GLY A 337 4.46 -29.42 -7.71
C GLY A 337 3.83 -29.45 -6.32
N GLU A 338 3.01 -28.48 -5.94
CA GLU A 338 2.28 -28.51 -4.65
C GLU A 338 1.26 -29.63 -4.63
N THR A 339 1.48 -30.61 -3.76
CA THR A 339 0.61 -31.77 -3.52
C THR A 339 -0.54 -31.43 -2.57
N ASP A 340 -1.56 -32.33 -2.46
CA ASP A 340 -2.62 -32.18 -1.48
C ASP A 340 -2.11 -32.30 -0.03
N VAL A 341 -1.09 -33.10 0.20
CA VAL A 341 -0.44 -33.22 1.52
C VAL A 341 0.23 -31.90 1.91
N GLU A 342 1.00 -31.28 1.02
CA GLU A 342 1.64 -29.99 1.25
C GLU A 342 0.62 -28.85 1.44
N PHE A 343 -0.49 -28.88 0.71
CA PHE A 343 -1.59 -27.95 0.96
C PHE A 343 -2.24 -28.19 2.33
N ALA A 344 -2.45 -29.45 2.73
CA ALA A 344 -2.97 -29.79 4.06
C ALA A 344 -2.04 -29.34 5.19
N GLU A 345 -0.71 -29.37 5.00
CA GLU A 345 0.28 -28.78 5.94
C GLU A 345 0.05 -27.26 6.08
N THR A 346 -0.13 -26.56 4.97
CA THR A 346 -0.42 -25.12 4.95
C THR A 346 -1.72 -24.80 5.69
N LEU A 347 -2.78 -25.56 5.42
CA LEU A 347 -4.08 -25.39 6.05
C LEU A 347 -4.03 -25.72 7.55
N GLY A 348 -3.27 -26.75 7.94
CA GLY A 348 -3.02 -27.13 9.33
C GLY A 348 -2.31 -26.01 10.11
N LEU A 349 -1.27 -25.44 9.53
CA LEU A 349 -0.55 -24.30 10.15
C LEU A 349 -1.46 -23.07 10.32
N CYS A 350 -2.31 -22.77 9.32
CA CYS A 350 -3.24 -21.63 9.42
C CYS A 350 -4.28 -21.83 10.52
N ARG A 351 -4.82 -23.05 10.68
CA ARG A 351 -5.75 -23.39 11.77
C ARG A 351 -5.09 -23.34 13.15
N GLU A 352 -3.87 -23.87 13.25
CA GLU A 352 -3.09 -23.85 14.48
C GLU A 352 -2.78 -22.43 14.96
N LEU A 353 -2.39 -21.55 14.03
CA LEU A 353 -1.96 -20.21 14.37
C LEU A 353 -3.08 -19.17 14.44
N ASP A 354 -4.31 -19.52 14.05
CA ASP A 354 -5.48 -18.64 14.13
C ASP A 354 -5.15 -17.20 13.67
N PHE A 355 -4.78 -17.06 12.38
CA PHE A 355 -4.46 -15.77 11.81
C PHE A 355 -5.70 -14.87 11.73
N ALA A 356 -5.56 -13.61 12.11
CA ALA A 356 -6.62 -12.62 12.00
C ALA A 356 -7.03 -12.33 10.54
N TRP A 357 -6.12 -12.56 9.58
CA TRP A 357 -6.43 -12.46 8.15
C TRP A 357 -5.48 -13.28 7.30
N ILE A 358 -5.99 -13.83 6.21
CA ILE A 358 -5.22 -14.56 5.20
C ILE A 358 -5.53 -13.95 3.83
N HIS A 359 -4.52 -13.37 3.19
CA HIS A 359 -4.58 -13.03 1.78
C HIS A 359 -4.11 -14.24 0.96
N ALA A 360 -5.05 -15.00 0.40
CA ALA A 360 -4.75 -16.17 -0.41
C ALA A 360 -4.78 -15.80 -1.90
N PHE A 361 -3.71 -16.16 -2.62
CA PHE A 361 -3.58 -15.95 -4.05
C PHE A 361 -3.34 -17.28 -4.78
N PRO A 362 -3.95 -17.52 -5.95
CA PRO A 362 -3.50 -18.60 -6.80
C PRO A 362 -2.13 -18.27 -7.36
N PHE A 363 -1.25 -19.27 -7.46
CA PHE A 363 0.04 -19.10 -8.13
C PHE A 363 -0.16 -18.56 -9.54
N SER A 364 0.64 -17.59 -9.90
CA SER A 364 0.63 -17.00 -11.24
C SER A 364 2.03 -17.10 -11.84
N ALA A 365 2.22 -17.98 -12.79
CA ALA A 365 3.48 -18.11 -13.50
C ALA A 365 3.86 -16.80 -14.21
N ARG A 366 5.10 -16.36 -14.03
CA ARG A 366 5.57 -15.07 -14.56
C ARG A 366 6.83 -15.25 -15.40
N PRO A 367 6.85 -14.77 -16.66
CA PRO A 367 8.06 -14.81 -17.49
C PRO A 367 9.26 -14.18 -16.80
N GLY A 368 10.44 -14.80 -16.91
CA GLY A 368 11.67 -14.33 -16.30
C GLY A 368 11.86 -14.76 -14.84
N THR A 369 10.90 -15.47 -14.22
CA THR A 369 11.06 -16.09 -12.89
C THR A 369 11.42 -17.56 -13.01
N LYS A 370 12.14 -18.10 -12.02
CA LYS A 370 12.49 -19.53 -12.01
C LYS A 370 11.25 -20.45 -11.99
N ALA A 371 10.17 -20.02 -11.32
CA ALA A 371 8.95 -20.81 -11.22
C ALA A 371 8.17 -20.87 -12.54
N TRP A 372 8.47 -20.01 -13.52
CA TRP A 372 7.86 -20.07 -14.86
C TRP A 372 8.08 -21.42 -15.55
N ASP A 373 9.27 -22.01 -15.39
CA ASP A 373 9.65 -23.28 -16.02
C ASP A 373 9.46 -24.50 -15.13
N MET A 374 9.05 -24.32 -13.86
CA MET A 374 8.86 -25.43 -12.93
C MET A 374 7.66 -26.31 -13.32
N ARG A 375 7.81 -27.61 -13.13
CA ARG A 375 6.77 -28.62 -13.40
C ARG A 375 6.74 -29.67 -12.27
N PRO A 376 5.64 -30.38 -12.05
CA PRO A 376 4.35 -30.23 -12.75
C PRO A 376 3.61 -28.95 -12.31
N CYS A 377 2.77 -28.37 -13.22
CA CYS A 377 1.88 -27.29 -12.85
C CYS A 377 0.65 -27.84 -12.12
N VAL A 378 0.22 -27.16 -11.06
CA VAL A 378 -1.09 -27.42 -10.45
C VAL A 378 -2.17 -26.82 -11.35
N PRO A 379 -3.24 -27.58 -11.69
CA PRO A 379 -4.34 -27.04 -12.48
C PRO A 379 -4.97 -25.79 -11.83
N GLU A 380 -5.32 -24.79 -12.64
CA GLU A 380 -5.88 -23.52 -12.16
C GLU A 380 -7.16 -23.74 -11.33
N ARG A 381 -8.00 -24.71 -11.69
CA ARG A 381 -9.19 -25.09 -10.94
C ARG A 381 -8.83 -25.52 -9.51
N ILE A 382 -7.84 -26.40 -9.34
CA ILE A 382 -7.41 -26.86 -8.01
C ILE A 382 -6.81 -25.72 -7.19
N ALA A 383 -5.98 -24.88 -7.80
CA ALA A 383 -5.45 -23.68 -7.13
C ALA A 383 -6.58 -22.75 -6.67
N GLY A 384 -7.61 -22.56 -7.49
CA GLY A 384 -8.81 -21.78 -7.14
C GLY A 384 -9.61 -22.37 -5.98
N GLU A 385 -9.82 -23.68 -5.98
CA GLU A 385 -10.50 -24.39 -4.88
C GLU A 385 -9.75 -24.25 -3.56
N ARG A 386 -8.43 -24.39 -3.58
CA ARG A 386 -7.57 -24.20 -2.40
C ARG A 386 -7.62 -22.76 -1.89
N VAL A 387 -7.60 -21.77 -2.79
CA VAL A 387 -7.77 -20.36 -2.42
C VAL A 387 -9.13 -20.10 -1.77
N ALA A 388 -10.21 -20.70 -2.27
CA ALA A 388 -11.54 -20.58 -1.66
C ALA A 388 -11.57 -21.16 -0.22
N ILE A 389 -10.92 -22.30 0.02
CA ILE A 389 -10.80 -22.89 1.37
C ILE A 389 -10.03 -21.94 2.31
N LEU A 390 -8.91 -21.39 1.85
CA LEU A 390 -8.12 -20.42 2.64
C LEU A 390 -8.91 -19.12 2.87
N GLY A 391 -9.72 -18.69 1.91
CA GLY A 391 -10.62 -17.54 2.02
C GLY A 391 -11.67 -17.73 3.11
N ALA A 392 -12.31 -18.91 3.14
CA ALA A 392 -13.27 -19.25 4.21
C ALA A 392 -12.60 -19.21 5.59
N LEU A 393 -11.36 -19.75 5.71
CA LEU A 393 -10.61 -19.70 6.95
C LEU A 393 -10.23 -18.26 7.33
N ALA A 394 -9.89 -17.40 6.36
CA ALA A 394 -9.62 -15.98 6.58
C ALA A 394 -10.83 -15.25 7.18
N HIS A 395 -12.04 -15.48 6.65
CA HIS A 395 -13.26 -14.88 7.19
C HIS A 395 -13.53 -15.37 8.61
N SER A 396 -13.40 -16.67 8.88
CA SER A 396 -13.55 -17.22 10.24
C SER A 396 -12.53 -16.62 11.22
N GLY A 397 -11.26 -16.54 10.83
CA GLY A 397 -10.20 -15.94 11.65
C GLY A 397 -10.47 -14.46 11.96
N LYS A 398 -10.93 -13.70 10.97
CA LYS A 398 -11.28 -12.28 11.13
C LYS A 398 -12.48 -12.11 12.09
N ALA A 399 -13.52 -12.91 11.93
CA ALA A 399 -14.68 -12.89 12.80
C ALA A 399 -14.30 -13.26 14.26
N SER A 400 -13.48 -14.31 14.44
CA SER A 400 -12.95 -14.70 15.76
C SER A 400 -12.11 -13.58 16.38
N PHE A 401 -11.23 -12.94 15.62
CA PHE A 401 -10.42 -11.81 16.07
C PHE A 401 -11.30 -10.61 16.46
N ALA A 402 -12.29 -10.27 15.65
CA ALA A 402 -13.23 -9.18 15.91
C ALA A 402 -14.05 -9.45 17.20
N ALA A 403 -14.56 -10.66 17.36
CA ALA A 403 -15.32 -11.05 18.56
C ALA A 403 -14.51 -10.86 19.87
N ARG A 404 -13.20 -11.10 19.85
CA ARG A 404 -12.32 -10.86 21.01
C ARG A 404 -12.18 -9.38 21.39
N GLN A 405 -12.59 -8.47 20.51
CA GLN A 405 -12.54 -7.03 20.77
C GLN A 405 -13.84 -6.48 21.36
N ALA A 406 -14.91 -7.27 21.42
CA ALA A 406 -16.18 -6.87 22.01
C ALA A 406 -16.01 -6.37 23.46
N GLY A 407 -16.63 -5.25 23.80
CA GLY A 407 -16.53 -4.61 25.11
C GLY A 407 -15.20 -3.91 25.42
N LYS A 408 -14.22 -3.97 24.51
CA LYS A 408 -12.93 -3.27 24.69
C LYS A 408 -13.00 -1.82 24.22
N THR A 409 -12.15 -1.00 24.83
CA THR A 409 -11.88 0.36 24.34
C THR A 409 -10.74 0.31 23.35
N LEU A 410 -10.96 0.84 22.14
CA LEU A 410 -9.97 0.89 21.07
C LEU A 410 -9.72 2.32 20.61
N ASP A 411 -8.48 2.62 20.26
CA ASP A 411 -8.14 3.82 19.49
C ASP A 411 -8.25 3.50 18.00
N LEU A 412 -8.82 4.42 17.22
CA LEU A 412 -8.93 4.31 15.76
C LEU A 412 -8.70 5.65 15.07
N VAL A 413 -8.35 5.60 13.80
CA VAL A 413 -8.24 6.78 12.92
C VAL A 413 -9.48 6.84 12.03
N LEU A 414 -10.22 7.95 12.10
CA LEU A 414 -11.41 8.18 11.26
C LEU A 414 -11.04 8.27 9.79
N GLU A 415 -11.82 7.63 8.96
CA GLU A 415 -11.67 7.63 7.49
C GLU A 415 -12.55 8.71 6.83
N GLN A 416 -12.21 9.08 5.58
CA GLN A 416 -13.06 9.94 4.78
C GLN A 416 -14.34 9.19 4.41
N SER A 417 -15.47 9.91 4.39
CA SER A 417 -16.71 9.37 3.84
C SER A 417 -16.65 9.39 2.32
N ALA A 418 -17.09 8.32 1.66
CA ALA A 418 -17.12 8.20 0.20
C ALA A 418 -18.11 9.18 -0.46
N ALA A 419 -19.06 9.71 0.28
CA ALA A 419 -20.18 10.52 -0.24
C ALA A 419 -19.84 12.01 -0.40
N GLY A 420 -18.65 12.44 -0.84
CA GLY A 420 -18.40 13.83 -1.28
C GLY A 420 -18.96 14.98 -0.41
N SER A 421 -19.80 14.68 0.57
CA SER A 421 -20.20 15.54 1.67
C SER A 421 -19.08 15.52 2.70
N ASP A 422 -18.83 16.61 3.34
CA ASP A 422 -17.84 16.82 4.41
C ASP A 422 -17.90 15.76 5.53
N GLY A 423 -18.80 14.79 5.44
CA GLY A 423 -18.99 13.68 6.38
C GLY A 423 -19.25 14.12 7.83
N LEU A 424 -19.32 15.43 8.04
CA LEU A 424 -19.37 16.05 9.36
C LEU A 424 -20.71 15.87 10.06
N SER A 425 -21.77 15.53 9.31
CA SER A 425 -23.14 15.39 9.82
C SER A 425 -23.70 13.97 9.67
N ALA A 426 -22.91 12.99 9.22
CA ALA A 426 -23.38 11.61 9.09
C ALA A 426 -23.56 10.98 10.48
N PRO A 427 -24.66 10.23 10.72
CA PRO A 427 -24.91 9.57 12.00
C PRO A 427 -23.85 8.52 12.34
N PHE A 428 -23.20 7.99 11.32
CA PHE A 428 -22.13 6.99 11.43
C PHE A 428 -20.87 7.47 10.73
N ARG A 429 -19.73 7.16 11.32
CA ARG A 429 -18.40 7.38 10.75
C ARG A 429 -17.64 6.08 10.75
N PHE A 430 -16.77 5.90 9.77
CA PHE A 430 -15.91 4.72 9.69
C PHE A 430 -14.48 5.07 10.07
N GLY A 431 -13.78 4.08 10.61
CA GLY A 431 -12.36 4.23 10.93
C GLY A 431 -11.65 2.88 11.01
N THR A 432 -10.33 2.94 10.97
CA THR A 432 -9.49 1.74 11.18
C THR A 432 -8.85 1.81 12.56
N SER A 433 -9.08 0.76 13.36
CA SER A 433 -8.53 0.65 14.72
C SER A 433 -7.02 0.43 14.75
N ALA A 434 -6.43 0.63 15.92
CA ALA A 434 -5.02 0.35 16.16
C ALA A 434 -4.63 -1.08 15.74
N ASN A 435 -5.48 -2.06 15.98
CA ASN A 435 -5.34 -3.46 15.59
C ASN A 435 -5.99 -3.83 14.26
N TYR A 436 -6.15 -2.87 13.35
CA TYR A 436 -6.48 -3.06 11.93
C TYR A 436 -7.90 -3.53 11.61
N LEU A 437 -8.86 -3.36 12.49
CA LEU A 437 -10.27 -3.61 12.20
C LEU A 437 -10.96 -2.37 11.62
N LYS A 438 -11.85 -2.56 10.67
CA LYS A 438 -12.79 -1.54 10.18
C LYS A 438 -13.93 -1.41 11.19
N ILE A 439 -14.14 -0.22 11.73
CA ILE A 439 -15.15 0.03 12.75
C ILE A 439 -16.12 1.10 12.29
N CYS A 440 -17.41 0.81 12.39
CA CYS A 440 -18.49 1.77 12.27
C CYS A 440 -18.72 2.45 13.62
N VAL A 441 -18.59 3.76 13.70
CA VAL A 441 -18.63 4.53 14.95
C VAL A 441 -19.84 5.44 14.99
N GLU A 442 -20.64 5.29 16.03
CA GLU A 442 -21.78 6.15 16.34
C GLU A 442 -21.40 7.30 17.26
N GLY A 443 -22.11 8.42 17.14
CA GLY A 443 -22.02 9.54 18.09
C GLY A 443 -20.75 10.37 17.95
N VAL A 444 -20.06 10.33 16.82
CA VAL A 444 -18.91 11.21 16.56
C VAL A 444 -19.41 12.65 16.41
N PRO A 445 -18.93 13.59 17.25
CA PRO A 445 -19.38 14.99 17.19
C PRO A 445 -19.12 15.61 15.80
N PRO A 446 -20.03 16.51 15.33
CA PRO A 446 -19.78 17.31 14.15
C PRO A 446 -18.46 18.09 14.28
N GLY A 447 -17.73 18.23 13.15
CA GLY A 447 -16.48 18.99 13.11
C GLY A 447 -15.19 18.15 13.33
N ILE A 448 -15.27 16.91 13.78
CA ILE A 448 -14.09 16.03 13.84
C ILE A 448 -13.76 15.56 12.41
N ARG A 449 -12.53 15.85 11.96
CA ARG A 449 -12.10 15.57 10.59
C ARG A 449 -11.60 14.12 10.41
N ALA A 450 -11.62 13.64 9.18
CA ALA A 450 -10.91 12.41 8.80
C ALA A 450 -9.41 12.53 9.11
N GLY A 451 -8.78 11.42 9.48
CA GLY A 451 -7.38 11.40 9.94
C GLY A 451 -7.21 11.68 11.44
N THR A 452 -8.27 12.09 12.14
CA THR A 452 -8.23 12.28 13.60
C THR A 452 -8.27 10.95 14.32
N ALA A 453 -7.42 10.78 15.35
CA ALA A 453 -7.50 9.65 16.26
C ALA A 453 -8.62 9.86 17.28
N VAL A 454 -9.46 8.84 17.43
CA VAL A 454 -10.57 8.84 18.40
C VAL A 454 -10.56 7.54 19.19
N ARG A 455 -11.09 7.61 20.40
CA ARG A 455 -11.29 6.46 21.30
C ARG A 455 -12.74 6.02 21.27
N VAL A 456 -12.96 4.72 21.14
CA VAL A 456 -14.31 4.14 21.02
C VAL A 456 -14.46 2.93 21.93
N LEU A 457 -15.69 2.68 22.38
CA LEU A 457 -16.08 1.45 23.05
C LEU A 457 -16.75 0.53 22.04
N VAL A 458 -16.15 -0.62 21.78
CA VAL A 458 -16.70 -1.64 20.87
C VAL A 458 -17.98 -2.23 21.48
N SER A 459 -19.05 -2.31 20.69
CA SER A 459 -20.31 -2.92 21.11
C SER A 459 -20.11 -4.42 21.40
N ALA A 460 -20.82 -4.92 22.41
CA ALA A 460 -20.82 -6.35 22.71
C ALA A 460 -21.67 -7.17 21.73
N ASP A 461 -22.61 -6.52 21.04
CA ASP A 461 -23.48 -7.15 20.04
C ASP A 461 -22.76 -7.28 18.70
N THR A 462 -22.78 -8.48 18.15
CA THR A 462 -22.27 -8.74 16.80
C THR A 462 -23.22 -8.18 15.74
N PRO A 463 -22.74 -7.85 14.52
CA PRO A 463 -23.56 -7.25 13.45
C PRO A 463 -24.81 -8.05 13.01
N GLU A 464 -24.92 -9.33 13.38
CA GLU A 464 -26.08 -10.19 13.05
C GLU A 464 -27.41 -9.72 13.67
N ASN A 465 -27.40 -8.81 14.65
CA ASN A 465 -28.60 -8.34 15.36
C ASN A 465 -29.00 -6.89 15.09
N THR A 466 -28.38 -6.22 14.11
CA THR A 466 -28.84 -4.88 13.71
C THR A 466 -30.02 -5.02 12.75
N PRO A 467 -31.20 -4.41 12.99
CA PRO A 467 -32.32 -4.50 12.06
C PRO A 467 -31.91 -3.92 10.69
N GLU A 468 -32.02 -4.74 9.65
CA GLU A 468 -31.70 -4.41 8.24
C GLU A 468 -32.49 -3.19 7.67
N SER A 469 -33.31 -2.53 8.44
CA SER A 469 -34.34 -1.60 7.93
C SER A 469 -34.00 -0.12 7.98
N GLN A 470 -32.78 0.32 8.35
CA GLN A 470 -32.54 1.76 8.50
C GLN A 470 -31.25 2.34 7.90
N VAL A 471 -30.41 1.58 7.23
CA VAL A 471 -29.24 2.18 6.59
C VAL A 471 -29.13 1.66 5.15
N GLU A 472 -29.54 2.48 4.18
CA GLU A 472 -29.02 2.37 2.81
C GLU A 472 -27.50 2.68 2.86
N LEU A 473 -26.71 1.68 3.25
CA LEU A 473 -25.26 1.76 3.23
C LEU A 473 -24.81 1.66 1.77
N ASP A 474 -23.99 2.62 1.36
CA ASP A 474 -23.24 2.53 0.11
C ASP A 474 -22.55 1.14 0.05
N PRO A 475 -22.71 0.38 -1.05
CA PRO A 475 -22.16 -0.98 -1.18
C PRO A 475 -20.66 -1.12 -0.88
N GLU A 476 -19.88 -0.03 -0.99
CA GLU A 476 -18.46 0.00 -0.63
C GLU A 476 -18.21 0.08 0.90
N HIS A 477 -19.25 0.37 1.71
CA HIS A 477 -19.15 0.55 3.16
C HIS A 477 -19.92 -0.48 3.98
N SER A 478 -20.55 -1.48 3.35
CA SER A 478 -21.31 -2.54 4.02
C SER A 478 -20.45 -3.52 4.85
N ASP A 479 -19.12 -3.46 4.74
CA ASP A 479 -18.18 -4.38 5.38
C ASP A 479 -17.46 -3.74 6.58
N SER A 480 -18.20 -3.26 7.60
CA SER A 480 -17.58 -2.99 8.89
C SER A 480 -17.39 -4.29 9.67
N ASP A 481 -16.22 -4.46 10.32
CA ASP A 481 -15.92 -5.62 11.15
C ASP A 481 -16.64 -5.55 12.50
N LEU A 482 -16.89 -4.32 13.00
CA LEU A 482 -17.46 -4.04 14.32
C LEU A 482 -18.22 -2.70 14.32
N HIS A 483 -19.13 -2.59 15.29
CA HIS A 483 -19.78 -1.33 15.68
C HIS A 483 -19.21 -0.83 17.00
N ALA A 484 -19.11 0.48 17.17
CA ALA A 484 -18.61 1.08 18.39
C ALA A 484 -19.24 2.46 18.65
N ARG A 485 -19.22 2.87 19.94
CA ARG A 485 -19.65 4.20 20.37
C ARG A 485 -18.43 5.09 20.62
N PHE A 486 -18.51 6.31 20.16
CA PHE A 486 -17.50 7.34 20.40
C PHE A 486 -17.39 7.66 21.92
N LEU A 487 -16.15 7.76 22.44
CA LEU A 487 -15.84 8.12 23.81
C LEU A 487 -15.13 9.47 23.92
N GLY A 488 -14.29 9.83 22.92
CA GLY A 488 -13.48 11.03 22.95
C GLY A 488 -12.34 11.02 21.93
N LEU A 489 -11.52 12.06 21.94
CA LEU A 489 -10.26 12.10 21.20
C LEU A 489 -9.24 11.15 21.87
N ALA A 490 -8.42 10.45 21.07
CA ALA A 490 -7.43 9.52 21.55
C ALA A 490 -6.07 10.20 21.78
#